data_a8de7f5723e3242e5b9e4afee72ebcea
#
_entry.id   a8de7f5723e3242e5b9e4afee72ebcea
#
_cell.length_a   1.000
_cell.length_b   1.000
_cell.length_c   1.000
_cell.angle_alpha   90.00
_cell.angle_beta   90.00
_cell.angle_gamma   90.00
#
_symmetry.space_group_name_H-M   'P 1'
#
loop_
_entity.id
_entity.type
_entity.pdbx_description
1 polymer ?
#
loop_
_entity_poly.entity_id
_entity_poly.type
_entity_poly.pdbx_seq_one_letter_code
_entity_poly.pdbx_strand_id
1 'polypeptide(L)'
;MRKTKTTAAPKADPQNKELVEAIRALCQEKDLSEDMLFATVEDALKKAYAKNRAKGEAEPSANNISATIDRTTGEIHVYTRRLIVEEVEKPADQISLEEARAIKDSYQMGDIVETDVTPRNFLRVAAQTAKGVIMQRLRDAERGRVYEEYADKENEILTAVVTRVDDKGAVVELMGRTEGYLERDQMIPGEVINMDDHLKVYVLEVQRGDDMTRRGPQVRVSRTHPNLVKRLFEMEVPEIAGGKVLIKGIAREAGSRTKMAVHSTEVLIDPVGACVGQRGDRVTRVVDELRGEKIDIIKWSENPAEFIANALNPANVREVYTEASGQRSCIVVVPDNQLSLAIGKEGQNARLAAKLTGWKIDIKSETQAAEEAAAEPAPVEEA
;
A
#
# COMPACT_ATOMS: atom_id res chain seq x y z
N MET A 1 -32.05 57.19 -39.47
CA MET A 1 -32.36 56.43 -38.24
C MET A 1 -32.14 54.94 -38.50
N ARG A 2 -30.96 54.41 -38.12
CA ARG A 2 -30.67 52.95 -38.16
C ARG A 2 -30.84 52.41 -36.75
N LYS A 3 -31.81 51.51 -36.57
CA LYS A 3 -32.07 50.82 -35.29
C LYS A 3 -30.92 49.89 -35.00
N THR A 4 -30.18 50.14 -33.94
CA THR A 4 -29.26 49.23 -33.33
C THR A 4 -30.04 48.03 -32.78
N LYS A 5 -29.79 46.84 -33.32
CA LYS A 5 -30.25 45.57 -32.73
C LYS A 5 -29.48 45.32 -31.45
N THR A 6 -30.14 45.49 -30.35
CA THR A 6 -29.67 44.96 -29.04
C THR A 6 -29.70 43.43 -29.12
N THR A 7 -28.55 42.79 -29.21
CA THR A 7 -28.40 41.34 -29.06
C THR A 7 -28.75 41.00 -27.62
N ALA A 8 -29.87 40.30 -27.46
CA ALA A 8 -30.24 39.72 -26.15
C ALA A 8 -29.13 38.76 -25.69
N ALA A 9 -28.75 38.86 -24.42
CA ALA A 9 -27.82 37.96 -23.80
C ALA A 9 -28.31 36.49 -24.00
N PRO A 10 -27.42 35.56 -24.34
CA PRO A 10 -27.81 34.17 -24.51
C PRO A 10 -28.34 33.66 -23.16
N LYS A 11 -29.49 32.99 -23.20
CA LYS A 11 -30.07 32.32 -22.03
C LYS A 11 -29.10 31.21 -21.62
N ALA A 12 -28.56 31.29 -20.39
CA ALA A 12 -27.71 30.27 -19.84
C ALA A 12 -28.38 28.90 -19.97
N ASP A 13 -27.66 27.94 -20.55
CA ASP A 13 -28.13 26.57 -20.71
C ASP A 13 -28.29 25.94 -19.31
N PRO A 14 -29.45 25.34 -18.97
CA PRO A 14 -29.67 24.75 -17.66
C PRO A 14 -28.60 23.74 -17.28
N GLN A 15 -27.99 23.03 -18.22
CA GLN A 15 -26.89 22.06 -17.95
C GLN A 15 -25.61 22.73 -17.43
N ASN A 16 -25.34 23.97 -17.81
CA ASN A 16 -24.17 24.71 -17.37
C ASN A 16 -24.29 25.14 -15.90
N LYS A 17 -25.50 25.52 -15.45
CA LYS A 17 -25.76 25.84 -14.05
C LYS A 17 -25.66 24.62 -13.15
N GLU A 18 -26.20 23.48 -13.60
CA GLU A 18 -26.08 22.21 -12.87
C GLU A 18 -24.60 21.82 -12.64
N LEU A 19 -23.71 22.08 -13.60
CA LEU A 19 -22.28 21.81 -13.45
C LEU A 19 -21.66 22.65 -12.31
N VAL A 20 -21.95 23.97 -12.27
CA VAL A 20 -21.44 24.86 -11.22
C VAL A 20 -21.99 24.49 -9.85
N GLU A 21 -23.28 24.20 -9.77
CA GLU A 21 -23.92 23.76 -8.53
C GLU A 21 -23.34 22.43 -8.04
N ALA A 22 -23.09 21.48 -8.93
CA ALA A 22 -22.45 20.21 -8.59
C ALA A 22 -21.01 20.41 -8.07
N ILE A 23 -20.22 21.31 -8.70
CA ILE A 23 -18.86 21.66 -8.24
C ILE A 23 -18.93 22.26 -6.83
N ARG A 24 -19.83 23.21 -6.59
CA ARG A 24 -19.98 23.87 -5.29
C ARG A 24 -20.43 22.90 -4.20
N ALA A 25 -21.44 22.08 -4.48
CA ALA A 25 -21.92 21.07 -3.52
C ALA A 25 -20.80 20.11 -3.12
N LEU A 26 -19.96 19.72 -4.08
CA LEU A 26 -18.82 18.84 -3.84
C LEU A 26 -17.73 19.51 -3.00
N CYS A 27 -17.44 20.80 -3.27
CA CYS A 27 -16.49 21.59 -2.48
C CYS A 27 -16.93 21.71 -1.01
N GLN A 28 -18.22 21.96 -0.78
CA GLN A 28 -18.80 22.06 0.56
C GLN A 28 -18.81 20.71 1.32
N GLU A 29 -19.15 19.62 0.61
CA GLU A 29 -19.20 18.29 1.22
C GLU A 29 -17.81 17.74 1.59
N LYS A 30 -16.79 18.05 0.82
CA LYS A 30 -15.44 17.48 0.93
C LYS A 30 -14.36 18.47 1.38
N ASP A 31 -14.76 19.69 1.77
CA ASP A 31 -13.85 20.76 2.23
C ASP A 31 -12.73 21.08 1.22
N LEU A 32 -13.11 21.14 -0.08
CA LEU A 32 -12.19 21.46 -1.18
C LEU A 32 -12.31 22.93 -1.58
N SER A 33 -11.18 23.56 -1.95
CA SER A 33 -11.18 24.92 -2.48
C SER A 33 -11.88 25.00 -3.83
N GLU A 34 -12.93 25.84 -3.94
CA GLU A 34 -13.65 26.08 -5.19
C GLU A 34 -12.70 26.59 -6.28
N ASP A 35 -11.82 27.55 -5.95
CA ASP A 35 -10.88 28.13 -6.91
C ASP A 35 -9.94 27.09 -7.51
N MET A 36 -9.41 26.20 -6.66
CA MET A 36 -8.52 25.15 -7.12
C MET A 36 -9.23 24.13 -8.01
N LEU A 37 -10.49 23.81 -7.71
CA LEU A 37 -11.26 22.86 -8.51
C LEU A 37 -11.64 23.46 -9.87
N PHE A 38 -12.10 24.71 -9.91
CA PHE A 38 -12.36 25.42 -11.16
C PHE A 38 -11.11 25.54 -12.02
N ALA A 39 -9.98 25.96 -11.48
CA ALA A 39 -8.71 26.07 -12.21
C ALA A 39 -8.27 24.70 -12.79
N THR A 40 -8.48 23.62 -12.05
CA THR A 40 -8.15 22.28 -12.54
C THR A 40 -9.06 21.84 -13.69
N VAL A 41 -10.35 22.16 -13.62
CA VAL A 41 -11.31 21.87 -14.69
C VAL A 41 -10.97 22.72 -15.94
N GLU A 42 -10.66 24.00 -15.78
CA GLU A 42 -10.24 24.91 -16.87
C GLU A 42 -8.98 24.39 -17.57
N ASP A 43 -7.97 23.91 -16.83
CA ASP A 43 -6.75 23.32 -17.40
C ASP A 43 -7.04 22.01 -18.16
N ALA A 44 -7.95 21.20 -17.66
CA ALA A 44 -8.39 19.99 -18.35
C ALA A 44 -9.19 20.30 -19.62
N LEU A 45 -10.02 21.34 -19.59
CA LEU A 45 -10.76 21.81 -20.78
C LEU A 45 -9.81 22.33 -21.85
N LYS A 46 -8.77 23.06 -21.48
CA LYS A 46 -7.69 23.50 -22.36
C LYS A 46 -7.03 22.30 -23.06
N LYS A 47 -6.68 21.27 -22.32
CA LYS A 47 -6.09 20.02 -22.85
C LYS A 47 -7.07 19.27 -23.75
N ALA A 48 -8.35 19.21 -23.38
CA ALA A 48 -9.38 18.57 -24.17
C ALA A 48 -9.62 19.30 -25.48
N TYR A 49 -9.61 20.64 -25.49
CA TYR A 49 -9.71 21.44 -26.68
C TYR A 49 -8.54 21.19 -27.65
N ALA A 50 -7.31 21.22 -27.14
CA ALA A 50 -6.12 20.94 -27.94
C ALA A 50 -6.17 19.55 -28.59
N LYS A 51 -6.68 18.54 -27.90
CA LYS A 51 -6.79 17.15 -28.39
C LYS A 51 -7.91 16.96 -29.43
N ASN A 52 -9.01 17.73 -29.34
CA ASN A 52 -10.21 17.58 -30.20
C ASN A 52 -10.20 18.46 -31.45
N ARG A 53 -9.13 19.20 -31.71
CA ARG A 53 -8.99 19.97 -32.96
C ARG A 53 -8.93 19.04 -34.19
N ALA A 54 -9.41 19.52 -35.32
CA ALA A 54 -9.38 18.77 -36.56
C ALA A 54 -7.92 18.48 -36.99
N LYS A 55 -7.68 17.27 -37.47
CA LYS A 55 -6.37 16.90 -38.04
C LYS A 55 -6.10 17.79 -39.25
N GLY A 56 -5.10 18.66 -39.14
CA GLY A 56 -4.67 19.56 -40.24
C GLY A 56 -4.71 21.05 -39.88
N GLU A 57 -5.27 21.44 -38.75
CA GLU A 57 -5.13 22.80 -38.25
C GLU A 57 -3.80 22.98 -37.51
N ALA A 58 -3.09 24.08 -37.75
CA ALA A 58 -1.85 24.40 -37.06
C ALA A 58 -2.05 24.41 -35.53
N GLU A 59 -1.24 23.67 -34.81
CA GLU A 59 -1.34 23.59 -33.31
C GLU A 59 -0.85 24.90 -32.70
N PRO A 60 -1.72 25.67 -31.99
CA PRO A 60 -1.22 26.73 -31.12
C PRO A 60 -0.41 26.14 -29.98
N SER A 61 0.62 26.85 -29.55
CA SER A 61 1.37 26.48 -28.35
C SER A 61 0.42 26.34 -27.19
N ALA A 62 0.70 25.33 -26.33
CA ALA A 62 -0.16 25.03 -25.16
C ALA A 62 -0.40 26.26 -24.27
N ASN A 63 0.53 27.22 -24.27
CA ASN A 63 0.46 28.47 -23.53
C ASN A 63 -0.47 29.53 -24.18
N ASN A 64 -0.83 29.33 -25.44
CA ASN A 64 -1.66 30.26 -26.20
C ASN A 64 -3.14 29.86 -26.24
N ILE A 65 -3.52 28.83 -25.52
CA ILE A 65 -4.91 28.44 -25.30
C ILE A 65 -5.27 28.72 -23.86
N SER A 66 -6.38 29.38 -23.59
CA SER A 66 -7.00 29.49 -22.28
C SER A 66 -8.45 29.04 -22.33
N ALA A 67 -8.92 28.41 -21.27
CA ALA A 67 -10.30 28.04 -21.08
C ALA A 67 -10.79 28.65 -19.77
N THR A 68 -11.95 29.22 -19.74
CA THR A 68 -12.56 29.84 -18.55
C THR A 68 -13.98 29.34 -18.37
N ILE A 69 -14.39 29.18 -17.13
CA ILE A 69 -15.76 28.86 -16.75
C ILE A 69 -16.31 30.05 -15.95
N ASP A 70 -17.42 30.63 -16.45
CA ASP A 70 -18.13 31.63 -15.67
C ASP A 70 -18.75 30.98 -14.43
N ARG A 71 -18.32 31.41 -13.27
CA ARG A 71 -18.72 30.84 -11.97
C ARG A 71 -20.19 31.07 -11.61
N THR A 72 -20.87 31.96 -12.34
CA THR A 72 -22.28 32.30 -12.09
C THR A 72 -23.22 31.61 -13.10
N THR A 73 -22.85 31.65 -14.36
CA THR A 73 -23.68 31.12 -15.45
C THR A 73 -23.31 29.72 -15.85
N GLY A 74 -22.06 29.29 -15.54
CA GLY A 74 -21.48 28.01 -15.97
C GLY A 74 -21.11 28.01 -17.47
N GLU A 75 -21.11 29.16 -18.14
CA GLU A 75 -20.70 29.24 -19.53
C GLU A 75 -19.19 28.97 -19.64
N ILE A 76 -18.85 28.18 -20.67
CA ILE A 76 -17.49 27.76 -20.94
C ILE A 76 -17.00 28.44 -22.17
N HIS A 77 -15.92 29.19 -22.06
CA HIS A 77 -15.26 29.87 -23.15
C HIS A 77 -13.84 29.37 -23.33
N VAL A 78 -13.46 29.20 -24.61
CA VAL A 78 -12.08 28.84 -24.97
C VAL A 78 -11.55 29.98 -25.84
N TYR A 79 -10.41 30.52 -25.39
CA TYR A 79 -9.75 31.61 -26.10
C TYR A 79 -8.39 31.12 -26.62
N THR A 80 -8.08 31.58 -27.84
CA THR A 80 -6.71 31.50 -28.37
C THR A 80 -6.06 32.88 -28.30
N ARG A 81 -4.79 32.90 -27.88
CA ARG A 81 -3.96 34.08 -27.76
C ARG A 81 -2.96 34.08 -28.90
N ARG A 82 -2.94 35.13 -29.72
CA ARG A 82 -2.01 35.31 -30.82
C ARG A 82 -1.25 36.60 -30.65
N LEU A 83 0.09 36.52 -30.77
CA LEU A 83 0.95 37.69 -30.72
C LEU A 83 0.94 38.41 -32.03
N ILE A 84 0.85 39.75 -31.99
CA ILE A 84 0.93 40.59 -33.21
C ILE A 84 2.40 40.75 -33.59
N VAL A 85 2.74 40.29 -34.79
CA VAL A 85 4.09 40.33 -35.36
C VAL A 85 4.08 40.96 -36.76
N GLU A 86 5.24 41.41 -37.22
CA GLU A 86 5.38 41.99 -38.56
C GLU A 86 5.35 40.91 -39.63
N GLU A 87 6.07 39.79 -39.41
CA GLU A 87 6.05 38.61 -40.27
C GLU A 87 5.53 37.42 -39.50
N VAL A 88 4.49 36.76 -40.02
CA VAL A 88 3.85 35.62 -39.37
C VAL A 88 4.59 34.34 -39.73
N GLU A 89 5.39 33.81 -38.81
CA GLU A 89 6.06 32.52 -38.97
C GLU A 89 5.17 31.34 -38.55
N LYS A 90 4.36 31.54 -37.52
CA LYS A 90 3.46 30.51 -36.95
C LYS A 90 2.03 31.05 -36.89
N PRO A 91 1.18 30.79 -37.90
CA PRO A 91 -0.20 31.31 -37.95
C PRO A 91 -1.08 30.91 -36.76
N ALA A 92 -0.75 29.84 -36.06
CA ALA A 92 -1.47 29.40 -34.89
C ALA A 92 -1.22 30.28 -33.64
N ASP A 93 -0.03 30.87 -33.51
CA ASP A 93 0.43 31.63 -32.36
C ASP A 93 0.61 33.12 -32.65
N GLN A 94 0.65 33.50 -33.93
CA GLN A 94 0.96 34.83 -34.40
C GLN A 94 -0.12 35.34 -35.36
N ILE A 95 -0.27 36.64 -35.43
CA ILE A 95 -1.21 37.35 -36.34
C ILE A 95 -0.54 38.62 -36.87
N SER A 96 -0.84 39.01 -38.13
CA SER A 96 -0.32 40.24 -38.68
C SER A 96 -1.02 41.45 -38.06
N LEU A 97 -0.34 42.61 -38.11
CA LEU A 97 -0.90 43.86 -37.61
C LEU A 97 -2.14 44.29 -38.39
N GLU A 98 -2.18 44.00 -39.70
CA GLU A 98 -3.34 44.32 -40.55
C GLU A 98 -4.59 43.50 -40.16
N GLU A 99 -4.44 42.21 -39.93
CA GLU A 99 -5.53 41.34 -39.50
C GLU A 99 -5.97 41.67 -38.07
N ALA A 100 -5.03 42.02 -37.17
CA ALA A 100 -5.35 42.42 -35.81
C ALA A 100 -6.14 43.74 -35.79
N ARG A 101 -5.77 44.72 -36.61
CA ARG A 101 -6.50 45.98 -36.73
C ARG A 101 -7.90 45.82 -37.35
N ALA A 102 -8.10 44.82 -38.17
CA ALA A 102 -9.45 44.50 -38.68
C ALA A 102 -10.38 44.03 -37.53
N ILE A 103 -9.85 43.49 -36.45
CA ILE A 103 -10.63 43.13 -35.26
C ILE A 103 -10.83 44.35 -34.35
N LYS A 104 -9.76 45.12 -34.10
CA LYS A 104 -9.81 46.33 -33.28
C LYS A 104 -8.72 47.30 -33.70
N ASP A 105 -9.08 48.51 -34.10
CA ASP A 105 -8.17 49.56 -34.63
C ASP A 105 -7.04 49.95 -33.64
N SER A 106 -7.22 49.74 -32.32
CA SER A 106 -6.29 50.16 -31.30
C SER A 106 -5.11 49.21 -31.07
N TYR A 107 -5.05 48.07 -31.75
CA TYR A 107 -3.96 47.11 -31.59
C TYR A 107 -2.63 47.61 -32.17
N GLN A 108 -1.54 47.32 -31.45
CA GLN A 108 -0.18 47.69 -31.82
C GLN A 108 0.70 46.44 -31.92
N MET A 109 1.88 46.61 -32.54
CA MET A 109 2.87 45.55 -32.61
C MET A 109 3.28 45.08 -31.21
N GLY A 110 3.31 43.78 -31.00
CA GLY A 110 3.64 43.17 -29.68
C GLY A 110 2.43 42.98 -28.76
N ASP A 111 1.24 43.47 -29.15
CA ASP A 111 0.02 43.18 -28.38
C ASP A 111 -0.45 41.74 -28.59
N ILE A 112 -1.27 41.22 -27.67
CA ILE A 112 -1.87 39.90 -27.74
C ILE A 112 -3.35 40.03 -28.13
N VAL A 113 -3.74 39.35 -29.21
CA VAL A 113 -5.13 39.24 -29.61
C VAL A 113 -5.77 38.00 -29.01
N GLU A 114 -6.76 38.19 -28.15
CA GLU A 114 -7.62 37.08 -27.68
C GLU A 114 -8.82 36.91 -28.60
N THR A 115 -9.03 35.69 -29.08
CA THR A 115 -10.16 35.34 -29.92
C THR A 115 -10.94 34.18 -29.29
N ASP A 116 -12.25 34.35 -29.09
CA ASP A 116 -13.12 33.26 -28.68
C ASP A 116 -13.28 32.24 -29.81
N VAL A 117 -12.84 31.03 -29.57
CA VAL A 117 -12.83 29.92 -30.52
C VAL A 117 -13.67 28.74 -30.02
N THR A 118 -14.58 28.99 -29.10
CA THR A 118 -15.41 27.95 -28.48
C THR A 118 -16.23 27.20 -29.55
N PRO A 119 -15.97 25.89 -29.76
CA PRO A 119 -16.72 25.11 -30.74
C PRO A 119 -18.18 24.91 -30.29
N ARG A 120 -19.13 24.95 -31.21
CA ARG A 120 -20.56 24.78 -30.90
C ARG A 120 -20.91 23.48 -30.16
N ASN A 121 -20.13 22.41 -30.37
CA ASN A 121 -20.33 21.10 -29.74
C ASN A 121 -19.41 20.87 -28.55
N PHE A 122 -18.66 21.89 -28.10
CA PHE A 122 -17.67 21.74 -27.05
C PHE A 122 -18.28 21.49 -25.65
N LEU A 123 -19.50 21.97 -25.42
CA LEU A 123 -20.22 21.80 -24.16
C LEU A 123 -20.30 20.34 -23.71
N ARG A 124 -20.59 19.41 -24.62
CA ARG A 124 -20.64 17.97 -24.29
C ARG A 124 -19.29 17.40 -23.87
N VAL A 125 -18.24 17.76 -24.58
CA VAL A 125 -16.85 17.33 -24.26
C VAL A 125 -16.41 17.96 -22.97
N ALA A 126 -16.73 19.22 -22.74
CA ALA A 126 -16.43 19.98 -21.55
C ALA A 126 -17.11 19.36 -20.33
N ALA A 127 -18.40 19.05 -20.38
CA ALA A 127 -19.13 18.40 -19.30
C ALA A 127 -18.55 17.02 -18.94
N GLN A 128 -18.19 16.21 -19.92
CA GLN A 128 -17.54 14.91 -19.68
C GLN A 128 -16.14 15.06 -19.06
N THR A 129 -15.35 16.02 -19.56
CA THR A 129 -14.02 16.33 -19.05
C THR A 129 -14.10 16.82 -17.60
N ALA A 130 -14.98 17.79 -17.35
CA ALA A 130 -15.21 18.33 -16.01
C ALA A 130 -15.60 17.22 -15.02
N LYS A 131 -16.58 16.38 -15.37
CA LYS A 131 -16.98 15.22 -14.55
C LYS A 131 -15.79 14.30 -14.27
N GLY A 132 -14.98 13.99 -15.28
CA GLY A 132 -13.79 13.15 -15.11
C GLY A 132 -12.78 13.74 -14.13
N VAL A 133 -12.50 15.04 -14.25
CA VAL A 133 -11.57 15.78 -13.37
C VAL A 133 -12.09 15.84 -11.94
N ILE A 134 -13.37 16.17 -11.76
CA ILE A 134 -14.02 16.23 -10.46
C ILE A 134 -13.95 14.88 -9.77
N MET A 135 -14.32 13.80 -10.46
CA MET A 135 -14.24 12.44 -9.91
C MET A 135 -12.81 12.03 -9.58
N GLN A 136 -11.82 12.48 -10.34
CA GLN A 136 -10.42 12.21 -10.02
C GLN A 136 -9.98 12.97 -8.76
N ARG A 137 -10.28 14.26 -8.67
CA ARG A 137 -9.95 15.07 -7.49
C ARG A 137 -10.61 14.56 -6.21
N LEU A 138 -11.85 14.09 -6.33
CA LEU A 138 -12.56 13.46 -5.22
C LEU A 138 -11.82 12.21 -4.71
N ARG A 139 -11.44 11.34 -5.64
CA ARG A 139 -10.66 10.13 -5.28
C ARG A 139 -9.31 10.50 -4.65
N ASP A 140 -8.63 11.51 -5.17
CA ASP A 140 -7.34 11.95 -4.64
C ASP A 140 -7.49 12.51 -3.21
N ALA A 141 -8.54 13.30 -2.96
CA ALA A 141 -8.85 13.81 -1.62
C ALA A 141 -9.23 12.68 -0.64
N GLU A 142 -10.06 11.72 -1.06
CA GLU A 142 -10.40 10.55 -0.25
C GLU A 142 -9.17 9.71 0.08
N ARG A 143 -8.29 9.51 -0.91
CA ARG A 143 -7.02 8.81 -0.70
C ARG A 143 -6.09 9.55 0.25
N GLY A 144 -5.99 10.87 0.13
CA GLY A 144 -5.21 11.69 1.05
C GLY A 144 -5.67 11.52 2.50
N ARG A 145 -6.98 11.59 2.72
CA ARG A 145 -7.58 11.39 4.05
C ARG A 145 -7.32 9.98 4.61
N VAL A 146 -7.50 8.96 3.78
CA VAL A 146 -7.22 7.57 4.21
C VAL A 146 -5.74 7.42 4.57
N TYR A 147 -4.84 8.00 3.79
CA TYR A 147 -3.42 7.98 4.10
C TYR A 147 -3.11 8.66 5.45
N GLU A 148 -3.64 9.85 5.69
CA GLU A 148 -3.46 10.56 6.97
C GLU A 148 -3.99 9.78 8.17
N GLU A 149 -5.12 9.07 8.00
CA GLU A 149 -5.75 8.28 9.06
C GLU A 149 -5.01 6.97 9.35
N TYR A 150 -4.37 6.37 8.34
CA TYR A 150 -3.78 5.03 8.45
C TYR A 150 -2.25 4.99 8.36
N ALA A 151 -1.55 6.08 8.04
CA ALA A 151 -0.10 6.08 7.92
C ALA A 151 0.62 5.69 9.22
N ASP A 152 0.08 6.08 10.35
CA ASP A 152 0.57 5.70 11.69
C ASP A 152 0.17 4.27 12.11
N LYS A 153 -0.67 3.63 11.33
CA LYS A 153 -1.13 2.25 11.57
C LYS A 153 -0.39 1.21 10.72
N GLU A 154 0.54 1.64 9.88
CA GLU A 154 1.45 0.69 9.24
C GLU A 154 2.20 -0.12 10.27
N ASN A 155 2.35 -1.41 10.01
CA ASN A 155 2.96 -2.36 10.94
C ASN A 155 2.17 -2.62 12.23
N GLU A 156 0.93 -2.17 12.31
CA GLU A 156 0.01 -2.45 13.42
C GLU A 156 -1.02 -3.52 13.05
N ILE A 157 -1.71 -4.01 14.08
CA ILE A 157 -2.81 -4.97 13.92
C ILE A 157 -4.14 -4.23 14.05
N LEU A 158 -5.06 -4.52 13.13
CA LEU A 158 -6.42 -3.98 13.17
C LEU A 158 -7.44 -5.12 13.17
N THR A 159 -8.62 -4.83 13.70
CA THR A 159 -9.79 -5.69 13.50
C THR A 159 -10.45 -5.28 12.20
N ALA A 160 -10.66 -6.24 11.32
CA ALA A 160 -11.30 -6.08 10.03
C ALA A 160 -12.57 -6.91 9.95
N VAL A 161 -13.57 -6.42 9.23
CA VAL A 161 -14.80 -7.15 8.90
C VAL A 161 -14.80 -7.46 7.42
N VAL A 162 -15.02 -8.71 7.04
CA VAL A 162 -15.04 -9.12 5.64
C VAL A 162 -16.32 -8.67 4.97
N THR A 163 -16.22 -7.79 3.97
CA THR A 163 -17.38 -7.27 3.23
C THR A 163 -17.62 -8.00 1.92
N ARG A 164 -16.56 -8.50 1.29
CA ARG A 164 -16.65 -9.24 0.02
C ARG A 164 -15.46 -10.19 -0.12
N VAL A 165 -15.73 -11.35 -0.68
CA VAL A 165 -14.70 -12.33 -1.06
C VAL A 165 -14.76 -12.55 -2.57
N ASP A 166 -13.62 -12.54 -3.23
CA ASP A 166 -13.47 -12.85 -4.65
C ASP A 166 -12.31 -13.83 -4.91
N ASP A 167 -12.09 -14.23 -6.16
CA ASP A 167 -11.05 -15.20 -6.51
C ASP A 167 -9.62 -14.71 -6.24
N LYS A 168 -9.42 -13.39 -6.11
CA LYS A 168 -8.12 -12.76 -5.92
C LYS A 168 -7.83 -12.43 -4.46
N GLY A 169 -8.88 -12.38 -3.61
CA GLY A 169 -8.73 -12.04 -2.23
C GLY A 169 -10.05 -11.67 -1.54
N ALA A 170 -9.97 -10.88 -0.49
CA ALA A 170 -11.11 -10.35 0.22
C ALA A 170 -10.99 -8.84 0.43
N VAL A 171 -12.10 -8.14 0.27
CA VAL A 171 -12.26 -6.76 0.71
C VAL A 171 -12.69 -6.80 2.17
N VAL A 172 -11.99 -6.05 2.99
CA VAL A 172 -12.25 -5.97 4.42
C VAL A 172 -12.48 -4.51 4.83
N GLU A 173 -13.42 -4.29 5.71
CA GLU A 173 -13.69 -2.99 6.29
C GLU A 173 -12.84 -2.81 7.56
N LEU A 174 -12.07 -1.74 7.58
CA LEU A 174 -11.18 -1.38 8.68
C LEU A 174 -11.79 -0.23 9.47
N MET A 175 -11.84 -0.36 10.80
CA MET A 175 -12.35 0.68 11.72
C MET A 175 -13.74 1.24 11.35
N GLY A 176 -14.56 0.45 10.64
CA GLY A 176 -15.95 0.78 10.29
C GLY A 176 -16.13 1.82 9.18
N ARG A 177 -15.11 2.11 8.37
CA ARG A 177 -15.19 3.15 7.31
C ARG A 177 -14.33 2.93 6.09
N THR A 178 -13.13 2.35 6.23
CA THR A 178 -12.14 2.29 5.16
C THR A 178 -12.02 0.88 4.64
N GLU A 179 -12.03 0.73 3.34
CA GLU A 179 -11.80 -0.56 2.69
C GLU A 179 -10.31 -0.87 2.63
N GLY A 180 -9.94 -2.02 3.20
CA GLY A 180 -8.65 -2.66 3.01
C GLY A 180 -8.78 -3.87 2.08
N TYR A 181 -7.67 -4.37 1.60
CA TYR A 181 -7.64 -5.54 0.75
C TYR A 181 -6.68 -6.61 1.27
N LEU A 182 -7.21 -7.80 1.46
CA LEU A 182 -6.48 -8.99 1.84
C LEU A 182 -6.29 -9.85 0.59
N GLU A 183 -5.10 -9.79 -0.02
CA GLU A 183 -4.77 -10.58 -1.21
C GLU A 183 -4.75 -12.08 -0.87
N ARG A 184 -5.00 -12.92 -1.87
CA ARG A 184 -5.10 -14.38 -1.66
C ARG A 184 -3.80 -15.00 -1.12
N ASP A 185 -2.65 -14.51 -1.52
CA ASP A 185 -1.33 -14.93 -1.02
C ASP A 185 -1.05 -14.41 0.41
N GLN A 186 -1.82 -13.42 0.87
CA GLN A 186 -1.79 -12.88 2.22
C GLN A 186 -2.82 -13.52 3.16
N MET A 187 -3.66 -14.44 2.67
CA MET A 187 -4.55 -15.27 3.47
C MET A 187 -3.81 -16.47 4.03
N ILE A 188 -4.20 -16.91 5.22
CA ILE A 188 -3.64 -18.15 5.81
C ILE A 188 -4.03 -19.33 4.91
N PRO A 189 -3.08 -20.18 4.47
CA PRO A 189 -3.39 -21.35 3.66
C PRO A 189 -4.40 -22.28 4.34
N GLY A 190 -5.49 -22.59 3.63
CA GLY A 190 -6.57 -23.45 4.16
C GLY A 190 -7.59 -22.71 5.04
N GLU A 191 -7.42 -21.42 5.31
CA GLU A 191 -8.43 -20.62 6.01
C GLU A 191 -9.64 -20.36 5.10
N VAL A 192 -10.82 -20.68 5.61
CA VAL A 192 -12.09 -20.31 4.95
C VAL A 192 -12.56 -19.00 5.52
N ILE A 193 -12.64 -17.98 4.66
CA ILE A 193 -13.08 -16.64 4.99
C ILE A 193 -14.45 -16.41 4.38
N ASN A 194 -15.42 -16.00 5.21
CA ASN A 194 -16.79 -15.70 4.79
C ASN A 194 -17.09 -14.21 4.96
N MET A 195 -18.18 -13.75 4.34
CA MET A 195 -18.73 -12.42 4.63
C MET A 195 -19.08 -12.31 6.10
N ASP A 196 -18.93 -11.12 6.65
CA ASP A 196 -19.16 -10.75 8.05
C ASP A 196 -18.18 -11.40 9.06
N ASP A 197 -17.17 -12.16 8.60
CA ASP A 197 -16.12 -12.65 9.50
C ASP A 197 -15.31 -11.48 10.08
N HIS A 198 -15.08 -11.54 11.39
CA HIS A 198 -14.20 -10.62 12.10
C HIS A 198 -12.80 -11.22 12.18
N LEU A 199 -11.81 -10.54 11.60
CA LEU A 199 -10.43 -11.03 11.50
C LEU A 199 -9.45 -10.00 12.07
N LYS A 200 -8.40 -10.50 12.75
CA LYS A 200 -7.23 -9.66 13.03
C LYS A 200 -6.31 -9.66 11.82
N VAL A 201 -5.99 -8.48 11.32
CA VAL A 201 -5.14 -8.30 10.15
C VAL A 201 -3.97 -7.38 10.46
N TYR A 202 -2.83 -7.67 9.87
CA TYR A 202 -1.63 -6.84 9.96
C TYR A 202 -1.60 -5.88 8.77
N VAL A 203 -1.42 -4.59 9.03
CA VAL A 203 -1.33 -3.57 7.97
C VAL A 203 0.07 -3.63 7.36
N LEU A 204 0.14 -4.02 6.09
CA LEU A 204 1.41 -4.13 5.34
C LEU A 204 1.89 -2.79 4.81
N GLU A 205 0.97 -2.06 4.17
CA GLU A 205 1.30 -0.85 3.43
C GLU A 205 0.05 0.03 3.31
N VAL A 206 0.23 1.33 3.49
CA VAL A 206 -0.78 2.34 3.21
C VAL A 206 -0.29 3.20 2.04
N GLN A 207 -0.94 3.10 0.89
CA GLN A 207 -0.52 3.79 -0.32
C GLN A 207 -0.87 5.28 -0.25
N ARG A 208 0.11 6.12 -0.58
CA ARG A 208 -0.08 7.56 -0.69
C ARG A 208 -0.86 7.91 -1.96
N GLY A 209 -1.84 8.81 -1.83
CA GLY A 209 -2.79 9.12 -2.90
C GLY A 209 -2.19 9.72 -4.18
N ASP A 210 -0.98 10.26 -4.11
CA ASP A 210 -0.25 10.90 -5.21
C ASP A 210 0.51 9.91 -6.12
N ASP A 211 0.65 8.65 -5.73
CA ASP A 211 1.23 7.61 -6.60
C ASP A 211 0.21 7.13 -7.65
N MET A 212 0.01 7.95 -8.69
CA MET A 212 -0.91 7.68 -9.80
C MET A 212 -0.52 6.45 -10.65
N THR A 213 0.66 5.89 -10.44
CA THR A 213 1.17 4.75 -11.22
C THR A 213 0.68 3.42 -10.67
N ARG A 214 0.32 3.35 -9.39
CA ARG A 214 -0.14 2.13 -8.75
C ARG A 214 -1.67 2.03 -8.74
N ARG A 215 -2.18 1.10 -9.54
CA ARG A 215 -3.57 0.66 -9.48
C ARG A 215 -3.69 -0.40 -8.41
N GLY A 216 -4.38 -0.11 -7.30
CA GLY A 216 -4.58 -1.09 -6.24
C GLY A 216 -5.37 -0.52 -5.05
N PRO A 217 -5.70 -1.37 -4.09
CA PRO A 217 -6.32 -0.95 -2.84
C PRO A 217 -5.36 -0.07 -2.05
N GLN A 218 -5.90 0.91 -1.35
CA GLN A 218 -5.10 1.89 -0.62
C GLN A 218 -4.46 1.31 0.65
N VAL A 219 -5.17 0.46 1.36
CA VAL A 219 -4.67 -0.23 2.56
C VAL A 219 -4.56 -1.71 2.25
N ARG A 220 -3.33 -2.22 2.28
CA ARG A 220 -3.04 -3.63 2.09
C ARG A 220 -2.82 -4.29 3.43
N VAL A 221 -3.46 -5.42 3.64
CA VAL A 221 -3.38 -6.15 4.90
C VAL A 221 -2.94 -7.60 4.68
N SER A 222 -2.43 -8.22 5.74
CA SER A 222 -1.91 -9.59 5.70
C SER A 222 -2.35 -10.39 6.93
N ARG A 223 -2.58 -11.68 6.71
CA ARG A 223 -2.70 -12.68 7.77
C ARG A 223 -1.53 -13.68 7.77
N THR A 224 -0.64 -13.61 6.76
CA THR A 224 0.54 -14.48 6.66
C THR A 224 1.80 -13.87 7.24
N HIS A 225 1.85 -12.56 7.42
CA HIS A 225 3.04 -11.86 7.87
C HIS A 225 3.46 -12.30 9.31
N PRO A 226 4.76 -12.57 9.58
CA PRO A 226 5.23 -12.98 10.89
C PRO A 226 4.89 -11.99 12.03
N ASN A 227 4.91 -10.71 11.73
CA ASN A 227 4.59 -9.67 12.72
C ASN A 227 3.12 -9.70 13.18
N LEU A 228 2.21 -10.34 12.43
CA LEU A 228 0.85 -10.58 12.94
C LEU A 228 0.90 -11.36 14.26
N VAL A 229 1.70 -12.43 14.31
CA VAL A 229 1.89 -13.23 15.52
C VAL A 229 2.49 -12.39 16.65
N LYS A 230 3.51 -11.57 16.33
CA LYS A 230 4.12 -10.66 17.30
C LYS A 230 3.09 -9.74 17.94
N ARG A 231 2.28 -9.07 17.12
CA ARG A 231 1.25 -8.13 17.59
C ARG A 231 0.13 -8.82 18.36
N LEU A 232 -0.25 -10.04 17.97
CA LEU A 232 -1.23 -10.83 18.74
C LEU A 232 -0.70 -11.13 20.16
N PHE A 233 0.57 -11.54 20.28
CA PHE A 233 1.17 -11.74 21.59
C PHE A 233 1.34 -10.45 22.39
N GLU A 234 1.64 -9.32 21.77
CA GLU A 234 1.67 -8.01 22.44
C GLU A 234 0.29 -7.62 23.03
N MET A 235 -0.80 -8.03 22.37
CA MET A 235 -2.15 -7.81 22.89
C MET A 235 -2.54 -8.75 24.04
N GLU A 236 -2.12 -10.03 23.98
CA GLU A 236 -2.53 -11.07 24.94
C GLU A 236 -1.60 -11.17 26.16
N VAL A 237 -0.35 -10.68 26.06
CA VAL A 237 0.68 -10.84 27.09
C VAL A 237 1.12 -9.50 27.64
N PRO A 238 0.61 -9.07 28.81
CA PRO A 238 0.96 -7.78 29.42
C PRO A 238 2.46 -7.59 29.66
N GLU A 239 3.20 -8.67 29.93
CA GLU A 239 4.65 -8.66 30.14
C GLU A 239 5.40 -8.29 28.84
N ILE A 240 4.86 -8.63 27.68
CA ILE A 240 5.40 -8.20 26.38
C ILE A 240 5.03 -6.73 26.12
N ALA A 241 3.77 -6.36 26.32
CA ALA A 241 3.33 -4.98 26.17
C ALA A 241 4.09 -4.00 27.08
N GLY A 242 4.43 -4.47 28.30
CA GLY A 242 5.22 -3.70 29.27
C GLY A 242 6.74 -3.75 29.06
N GLY A 243 7.24 -4.42 28.00
CA GLY A 243 8.66 -4.51 27.69
C GLY A 243 9.50 -5.39 28.63
N LYS A 244 8.88 -6.13 29.53
CA LYS A 244 9.54 -7.05 30.46
C LYS A 244 9.96 -8.36 29.78
N VAL A 245 9.16 -8.80 28.81
CA VAL A 245 9.45 -9.92 27.92
C VAL A 245 9.58 -9.38 26.50
N LEU A 246 10.68 -9.73 25.84
CA LEU A 246 11.01 -9.29 24.48
C LEU A 246 10.90 -10.45 23.50
N ILE A 247 10.23 -10.24 22.39
CA ILE A 247 10.25 -11.17 21.25
C ILE A 247 11.50 -10.89 20.43
N LYS A 248 12.46 -11.84 20.46
CA LYS A 248 13.75 -11.72 19.76
C LYS A 248 13.71 -12.15 18.30
N GLY A 249 12.78 -13.01 17.94
CA GLY A 249 12.62 -13.49 16.58
C GLY A 249 11.37 -14.34 16.39
N ILE A 250 10.90 -14.39 15.14
CA ILE A 250 9.76 -15.22 14.74
C ILE A 250 10.09 -15.89 13.40
N ALA A 251 9.94 -17.19 13.33
CA ALA A 251 9.96 -17.97 12.10
C ALA A 251 8.59 -18.61 11.91
N ARG A 252 7.90 -18.28 10.82
CA ARG A 252 6.50 -18.65 10.57
C ARG A 252 6.32 -19.34 9.23
N GLU A 253 5.57 -20.41 9.25
CA GLU A 253 4.88 -21.00 8.10
C GLU A 253 3.38 -20.89 8.38
N ALA A 254 2.78 -19.84 7.83
CA ALA A 254 1.40 -19.46 8.09
C ALA A 254 0.42 -20.62 7.87
N GLY A 255 -0.52 -20.79 8.80
CA GLY A 255 -1.51 -21.89 8.79
C GLY A 255 -0.98 -23.26 9.20
N SER A 256 0.33 -23.37 9.48
CA SER A 256 0.94 -24.63 9.90
C SER A 256 1.63 -24.51 11.25
N ARG A 257 2.76 -23.79 11.31
CA ARG A 257 3.55 -23.70 12.53
C ARG A 257 4.36 -22.41 12.60
N THR A 258 4.45 -21.86 13.81
CA THR A 258 5.30 -20.72 14.14
C THR A 258 6.23 -21.06 15.30
N LYS A 259 7.50 -20.65 15.19
CA LYS A 259 8.47 -20.63 16.30
C LYS A 259 8.75 -19.18 16.69
N MET A 260 8.62 -18.87 17.97
CA MET A 260 8.82 -17.53 18.51
C MET A 260 9.84 -17.57 19.65
N ALA A 261 10.95 -16.85 19.50
CA ALA A 261 11.99 -16.73 20.52
C ALA A 261 11.70 -15.56 21.44
N VAL A 262 11.67 -15.81 22.74
CA VAL A 262 11.38 -14.84 23.79
C VAL A 262 12.50 -14.76 24.83
N HIS A 263 12.71 -13.55 25.35
CA HIS A 263 13.72 -13.26 26.37
C HIS A 263 13.13 -12.35 27.43
N SER A 264 13.45 -12.61 28.71
CA SER A 264 13.04 -11.71 29.80
C SER A 264 14.17 -10.75 30.15
N THR A 265 13.81 -9.49 30.35
CA THR A 265 14.72 -8.47 30.91
C THR A 265 14.83 -8.56 32.43
N GLU A 266 13.88 -9.23 33.09
CA GLU A 266 13.83 -9.44 34.54
C GLU A 266 14.09 -10.90 34.89
N VAL A 267 15.01 -11.13 35.81
CA VAL A 267 15.45 -12.49 36.22
C VAL A 267 14.31 -13.33 36.84
N LEU A 268 13.35 -12.67 37.47
CA LEU A 268 12.23 -13.33 38.13
C LEU A 268 11.07 -13.72 37.21
N ILE A 269 11.09 -13.30 35.95
CA ILE A 269 10.02 -13.60 34.99
C ILE A 269 10.47 -14.71 34.05
N ASP A 270 9.76 -15.83 34.06
CA ASP A 270 9.90 -16.85 33.02
C ASP A 270 9.22 -16.35 31.72
N PRO A 271 10.00 -16.06 30.65
CA PRO A 271 9.44 -15.50 29.41
C PRO A 271 8.55 -16.50 28.69
N VAL A 272 8.80 -17.80 28.79
CA VAL A 272 7.99 -18.82 28.13
C VAL A 272 6.67 -18.98 28.88
N GLY A 273 6.72 -19.11 30.21
CA GLY A 273 5.53 -19.22 31.05
C GLY A 273 4.60 -18.00 30.94
N ALA A 274 5.17 -16.79 30.86
CA ALA A 274 4.40 -15.56 30.64
C ALA A 274 3.60 -15.58 29.32
N CYS A 275 4.20 -16.08 28.23
CA CYS A 275 3.55 -16.18 26.93
C CYS A 275 2.54 -17.32 26.85
N VAL A 276 2.81 -18.46 27.49
CA VAL A 276 1.89 -19.61 27.53
C VAL A 276 0.63 -19.26 28.34
N GLY A 277 0.83 -18.58 29.48
CA GLY A 277 -0.25 -18.25 30.41
C GLY A 277 -0.71 -19.42 31.26
N GLN A 278 -1.69 -19.18 32.14
CA GLN A 278 -2.22 -20.23 33.02
C GLN A 278 -2.91 -21.32 32.19
N ARG A 279 -2.45 -22.55 32.29
CA ARG A 279 -2.97 -23.71 31.53
C ARG A 279 -2.98 -23.51 30.00
N GLY A 280 -2.12 -22.61 29.49
CA GLY A 280 -2.01 -22.34 28.07
C GLY A 280 -3.07 -21.39 27.51
N ASP A 281 -3.82 -20.66 28.35
CA ASP A 281 -4.93 -19.81 27.92
C ASP A 281 -4.51 -18.68 26.95
N ARG A 282 -3.35 -18.05 27.17
CA ARG A 282 -2.88 -16.96 26.33
C ARG A 282 -2.48 -17.44 24.95
N VAL A 283 -1.62 -18.47 24.88
CA VAL A 283 -1.20 -19.02 23.58
C VAL A 283 -2.37 -19.62 22.83
N THR A 284 -3.35 -20.24 23.51
CA THR A 284 -4.54 -20.80 22.88
C THR A 284 -5.37 -19.73 22.18
N ARG A 285 -5.58 -18.55 22.77
CA ARG A 285 -6.30 -17.45 22.10
C ARG A 285 -5.61 -17.01 20.82
N VAL A 286 -4.28 -16.94 20.80
CA VAL A 286 -3.53 -16.62 19.58
C VAL A 286 -3.65 -17.74 18.53
N VAL A 287 -3.57 -19.00 18.97
CA VAL A 287 -3.76 -20.18 18.10
C VAL A 287 -5.16 -20.18 17.48
N ASP A 288 -6.19 -19.87 18.26
CA ASP A 288 -7.58 -19.82 17.79
C ASP A 288 -7.78 -18.70 16.76
N GLU A 289 -7.21 -17.50 16.99
CA GLU A 289 -7.22 -16.41 16.02
C GLU A 289 -6.55 -16.81 14.70
N LEU A 290 -5.48 -17.60 14.77
CA LEU A 290 -4.72 -18.10 13.62
C LEU A 290 -5.27 -19.43 13.05
N ARG A 291 -6.50 -19.80 13.42
CA ARG A 291 -7.22 -20.97 12.93
C ARG A 291 -6.49 -22.30 13.18
N GLY A 292 -5.83 -22.44 14.33
CA GLY A 292 -5.18 -23.67 14.77
C GLY A 292 -3.71 -23.78 14.36
N GLU A 293 -3.07 -22.70 13.93
CA GLU A 293 -1.62 -22.65 13.69
C GLU A 293 -0.84 -22.97 14.98
N LYS A 294 0.05 -23.99 14.92
CA LYS A 294 0.82 -24.41 16.09
C LYS A 294 1.90 -23.39 16.42
N ILE A 295 2.04 -23.03 17.69
CA ILE A 295 3.01 -22.03 18.14
C ILE A 295 3.95 -22.65 19.16
N ASP A 296 5.25 -22.69 18.83
CA ASP A 296 6.32 -23.08 19.74
C ASP A 296 6.97 -21.82 20.33
N ILE A 297 6.87 -21.64 21.63
CA ILE A 297 7.50 -20.54 22.36
C ILE A 297 8.85 -21.04 22.90
N ILE A 298 9.92 -20.35 22.52
CA ILE A 298 11.29 -20.78 22.69
C ILE A 298 12.05 -19.76 23.54
N LYS A 299 12.73 -20.21 24.54
CA LYS A 299 13.63 -19.37 25.34
C LYS A 299 14.84 -18.98 24.48
N TRP A 300 15.01 -17.68 24.25
CA TRP A 300 16.19 -17.15 23.59
C TRP A 300 17.40 -17.18 24.51
N SER A 301 18.58 -17.46 23.98
CA SER A 301 19.85 -17.40 24.69
C SER A 301 20.90 -16.67 23.86
N GLU A 302 21.83 -15.98 24.52
CA GLU A 302 23.01 -15.39 23.88
C GLU A 302 23.99 -16.46 23.40
N ASN A 303 24.00 -17.63 24.06
CA ASN A 303 24.79 -18.77 23.63
C ASN A 303 24.12 -19.42 22.40
N PRO A 304 24.79 -19.40 21.24
CA PRO A 304 24.21 -19.97 20.01
C PRO A 304 23.84 -21.45 20.14
N ALA A 305 24.68 -22.25 20.80
CA ALA A 305 24.43 -23.68 20.96
C ALA A 305 23.16 -23.95 21.80
N GLU A 306 22.99 -23.21 22.90
CA GLU A 306 21.78 -23.31 23.72
C GLU A 306 20.53 -22.82 22.94
N PHE A 307 20.65 -21.71 22.19
CA PHE A 307 19.54 -21.19 21.42
C PHE A 307 19.11 -22.14 20.28
N ILE A 308 20.08 -22.77 19.59
CA ILE A 308 19.81 -23.78 18.56
C ILE A 308 19.12 -24.99 19.16
N ALA A 309 19.64 -25.49 20.30
CA ALA A 309 19.03 -26.62 21.01
C ALA A 309 17.57 -26.32 21.40
N ASN A 310 17.31 -25.14 21.97
CA ASN A 310 15.96 -24.69 22.32
C ASN A 310 15.07 -24.54 21.08
N ALA A 311 15.62 -24.08 19.97
CA ALA A 311 14.87 -23.85 18.72
C ALA A 311 14.40 -25.16 18.07
N LEU A 312 15.04 -26.28 18.34
CA LEU A 312 14.63 -27.62 17.86
C LEU A 312 13.52 -28.26 18.69
N ASN A 313 13.09 -27.63 19.78
CA ASN A 313 11.95 -28.11 20.57
C ASN A 313 10.75 -28.43 19.61
N PRO A 314 10.02 -29.58 19.82
CA PRO A 314 10.00 -30.43 21.00
C PRO A 314 11.03 -31.59 21.01
N ALA A 315 11.96 -31.66 20.05
CA ALA A 315 13.01 -32.68 20.10
C ALA A 315 14.07 -32.33 21.17
N ASN A 316 14.53 -33.36 21.87
CA ASN A 316 15.62 -33.22 22.83
C ASN A 316 16.96 -33.27 22.09
N VAL A 317 17.76 -32.24 22.22
CA VAL A 317 19.12 -32.15 21.69
C VAL A 317 20.11 -32.63 22.71
N ARG A 318 21.09 -33.45 22.31
CA ARG A 318 22.20 -33.89 23.14
C ARG A 318 23.34 -32.90 23.14
N GLU A 319 23.82 -32.60 21.93
CA GLU A 319 24.98 -31.74 21.73
C GLU A 319 24.81 -30.88 20.48
N VAL A 320 25.44 -29.71 20.50
CA VAL A 320 25.49 -28.78 19.38
C VAL A 320 26.94 -28.38 19.14
N TYR A 321 27.47 -28.75 17.99
CA TYR A 321 28.82 -28.40 17.55
C TYR A 321 28.73 -27.21 16.58
N THR A 322 29.29 -26.07 16.98
CA THR A 322 29.36 -24.89 16.15
C THR A 322 30.72 -24.83 15.48
N GLU A 323 30.77 -24.61 14.15
CA GLU A 323 32.03 -24.46 13.45
C GLU A 323 32.75 -23.16 13.83
N ALA A 324 34.04 -23.25 14.10
CA ALA A 324 34.88 -22.09 14.44
C ALA A 324 35.24 -21.21 13.22
N SER A 325 34.84 -21.63 12.01
CA SER A 325 35.24 -21.03 10.72
C SER A 325 34.56 -19.70 10.37
N GLY A 326 33.76 -19.12 11.27
CA GLY A 326 33.03 -17.87 11.03
C GLY A 326 31.76 -18.04 10.15
N GLN A 327 31.53 -19.21 9.59
CA GLN A 327 30.25 -19.56 8.97
C GLN A 327 29.24 -19.92 10.07
N ARG A 328 28.01 -19.42 9.96
CA ARG A 328 26.91 -19.77 10.87
C ARG A 328 26.35 -21.16 10.52
N SER A 329 27.18 -22.20 10.71
CA SER A 329 26.77 -23.58 10.51
C SER A 329 27.06 -24.40 11.75
N CYS A 330 26.22 -25.39 12.03
CA CYS A 330 26.33 -26.25 13.20
C CYS A 330 25.83 -27.64 12.89
N ILE A 331 26.41 -28.61 13.60
CA ILE A 331 25.96 -30.00 13.66
C ILE A 331 25.25 -30.19 14.99
N VAL A 332 24.04 -30.72 14.93
CA VAL A 332 23.21 -31.00 16.11
C VAL A 332 23.02 -32.49 16.22
N VAL A 333 23.43 -33.05 17.38
CA VAL A 333 23.27 -34.46 17.66
C VAL A 333 22.04 -34.68 18.53
N VAL A 334 21.19 -35.58 18.07
CA VAL A 334 19.95 -35.97 18.76
C VAL A 334 19.90 -37.48 19.00
N PRO A 335 19.20 -37.97 20.02
CA PRO A 335 18.94 -39.41 20.19
C PRO A 335 18.29 -39.97 18.91
N ASP A 336 18.63 -41.25 18.56
CA ASP A 336 18.14 -41.89 17.36
C ASP A 336 16.58 -41.83 17.24
N ASN A 337 15.89 -42.04 18.35
CA ASN A 337 14.43 -41.98 18.42
C ASN A 337 13.86 -40.55 18.28
N GLN A 338 14.70 -39.53 18.35
CA GLN A 338 14.28 -38.10 18.21
C GLN A 338 14.58 -37.50 16.82
N LEU A 339 15.37 -38.19 16.01
CA LEU A 339 15.80 -37.68 14.69
C LEU A 339 14.64 -37.22 13.84
N SER A 340 13.61 -38.08 13.69
CA SER A 340 12.41 -37.72 12.91
C SER A 340 11.64 -36.52 13.49
N LEU A 341 11.63 -36.37 14.82
CA LEU A 341 10.98 -35.26 15.50
C LEU A 341 11.79 -33.97 15.33
N ALA A 342 13.12 -34.05 15.41
CA ALA A 342 14.02 -32.92 15.23
C ALA A 342 13.94 -32.37 13.78
N ILE A 343 13.87 -33.24 12.80
CA ILE A 343 13.68 -32.86 11.40
C ILE A 343 12.24 -32.33 11.19
N GLY A 344 11.25 -33.05 11.72
CA GLY A 344 9.83 -32.76 11.55
C GLY A 344 9.29 -33.18 10.18
N LYS A 345 7.97 -33.09 10.00
CA LYS A 345 7.29 -33.40 8.74
C LYS A 345 7.86 -32.50 7.63
N GLU A 346 8.34 -33.11 6.55
CA GLU A 346 8.94 -32.39 5.40
C GLU A 346 10.07 -31.42 5.79
N GLY A 347 10.78 -31.69 6.90
CA GLY A 347 11.84 -30.82 7.40
C GLY A 347 11.37 -29.52 8.06
N GLN A 348 10.09 -29.39 8.38
CA GLN A 348 9.50 -28.14 8.90
C GLN A 348 10.16 -27.67 10.20
N ASN A 349 10.40 -28.59 11.16
CA ASN A 349 10.96 -28.21 12.44
C ASN A 349 12.41 -27.69 12.29
N ALA A 350 13.24 -28.38 11.52
CA ALA A 350 14.61 -27.98 11.23
C ALA A 350 14.65 -26.65 10.43
N ARG A 351 13.81 -26.52 9.41
CA ARG A 351 13.73 -25.30 8.58
C ARG A 351 13.29 -24.06 9.38
N LEU A 352 12.29 -24.19 10.25
CA LEU A 352 11.86 -23.10 11.14
C LEU A 352 12.92 -22.77 12.19
N ALA A 353 13.60 -23.75 12.76
CA ALA A 353 14.69 -23.54 13.69
C ALA A 353 15.87 -22.81 13.03
N ALA A 354 16.28 -23.24 11.82
CA ALA A 354 17.32 -22.57 11.05
C ALA A 354 16.94 -21.10 10.72
N LYS A 355 15.70 -20.86 10.33
CA LYS A 355 15.18 -19.52 10.02
C LYS A 355 15.12 -18.62 11.25
N LEU A 356 14.76 -19.18 12.41
CA LEU A 356 14.67 -18.46 13.68
C LEU A 356 16.05 -18.07 14.22
N THR A 357 17.01 -18.98 14.16
CA THR A 357 18.36 -18.79 14.73
C THR A 357 19.31 -18.09 13.77
N GLY A 358 19.03 -18.15 12.46
CA GLY A 358 19.93 -17.66 11.41
C GLY A 358 21.17 -18.56 11.22
N TRP A 359 21.09 -19.82 11.64
CA TRP A 359 22.13 -20.84 11.50
C TRP A 359 21.72 -21.92 10.50
N LYS A 360 22.68 -22.43 9.73
CA LYS A 360 22.51 -23.65 8.96
C LYS A 360 22.66 -24.83 9.92
N ILE A 361 21.60 -25.61 10.10
CA ILE A 361 21.53 -26.68 11.08
C ILE A 361 21.58 -28.02 10.33
N ASP A 362 22.60 -28.81 10.60
CA ASP A 362 22.71 -30.21 10.18
C ASP A 362 22.37 -31.11 11.38
N ILE A 363 21.35 -31.96 11.22
CA ILE A 363 20.84 -32.79 12.31
C ILE A 363 21.25 -34.24 12.06
N LYS A 364 21.96 -34.84 13.02
CA LYS A 364 22.43 -36.22 13.00
C LYS A 364 21.96 -36.97 14.23
N SER A 365 21.74 -38.28 14.05
CA SER A 365 21.51 -39.13 15.20
C SER A 365 22.82 -39.45 15.92
N GLU A 366 22.73 -39.92 17.17
CA GLU A 366 23.90 -40.38 17.94
C GLU A 366 24.69 -41.44 17.15
N THR A 367 23.99 -42.41 16.55
CA THR A 367 24.60 -43.46 15.75
C THR A 367 25.31 -42.90 14.50
N GLN A 368 24.70 -42.00 13.76
CA GLN A 368 25.30 -41.36 12.57
C GLN A 368 26.55 -40.52 12.96
N ALA A 369 26.47 -39.75 14.04
CA ALA A 369 27.57 -38.93 14.49
C ALA A 369 28.78 -39.80 14.94
N ALA A 370 28.52 -40.95 15.61
CA ALA A 370 29.57 -41.91 16.01
C ALA A 370 30.23 -42.60 14.80
N GLU A 371 29.45 -42.99 13.80
CA GLU A 371 29.94 -43.57 12.53
C GLU A 371 30.85 -42.62 11.77
N GLU A 372 30.47 -41.35 11.64
CA GLU A 372 31.29 -40.32 10.96
C GLU A 372 32.57 -40.02 11.74
N ALA A 373 32.51 -39.89 13.06
CA ALA A 373 33.71 -39.70 13.90
C ALA A 373 34.68 -40.87 13.79
N ALA A 374 34.18 -42.10 13.60
CA ALA A 374 35.02 -43.28 13.39
C ALA A 374 35.61 -43.38 11.98
N ALA A 375 34.97 -42.70 10.99
CA ALA A 375 35.40 -42.67 9.57
C ALA A 375 36.44 -41.55 9.29
N GLU A 376 36.52 -40.54 10.14
CA GLU A 376 37.56 -39.49 10.00
C GLU A 376 38.94 -40.09 10.41
N PRO A 377 39.97 -40.09 9.48
CA PRO A 377 41.29 -40.59 9.84
C PRO A 377 41.89 -39.70 10.91
N ALA A 378 42.50 -40.33 11.94
CA ALA A 378 43.21 -39.67 13.00
C ALA A 378 44.20 -38.63 12.43
N PRO A 379 44.32 -37.43 13.05
CA PRO A 379 45.27 -36.43 12.60
C PRO A 379 46.67 -37.08 12.61
N VAL A 380 47.33 -37.07 11.45
CA VAL A 380 48.72 -37.51 11.30
C VAL A 380 49.55 -36.51 12.13
N GLU A 381 50.01 -36.93 13.30
CA GLU A 381 51.07 -36.21 14.02
C GLU A 381 52.30 -36.15 13.11
N GLU A 382 52.49 -34.99 12.49
CA GLU A 382 53.80 -34.69 11.88
C GLU A 382 54.85 -34.55 13.00
N ALA A 383 55.77 -35.50 12.99
CA ALA A 383 56.92 -35.54 13.90
C ALA A 383 58.02 -34.55 13.40
#